data_27a85c272ec65125033a3c29f50221a5
#
_entry.id   27a85c272ec65125033a3c29f50221a5
#
_cell.length_a   1.000
_cell.length_b   1.000
_cell.length_c   1.000
_cell.angle_alpha   90.00
_cell.angle_beta   90.00
_cell.angle_gamma   90.00
#
_symmetry.space_group_name_H-M   'P 1'
#
loop_
_entity.id
_entity.type
_entity.pdbx_description
1 polymer ?
#
loop_
_entity_poly.entity_id
_entity_poly.type
_entity_poly.pdbx_seq_one_letter_code
_entity_poly.pdbx_strand_id
1 'polypeptide(L)'
;MRTVPVNGSETDATAWGELRHIFSGTTSIVGGMMVPGLACNLDFADGLEDGLDGPIAVYNVFPLDDPFGIQRNGDCDYGPNPIDRDTAAHFHRFLAHIGEGVDAEAANEFICLSNLTFDTISAYAGGGLSTDIIAPNVALIHALGLSPEDYDMVAARGAKIVWSPRSNVYLYGKTLNASYLLDAGITVALGTDWLPSGSATMAREAVCGASVMNESYGIELEPKVLWEMATINGAIVAGFEDYLGSLEVGKLGDIVVFGGGAHNGEHDLDPVDPFGQAIFAPQEKIELVLRGGKILLANSEVKDLTTGTCELVAFGESDKVVCIADELGSSFKEFKALMQGVYPVVLPGIPPYEPTCKPDWTLSTLSENR
;
A
#
# COMPACT_ATOMS: atom_id res chain seq x y z
N MET A 1 -10.56 -13.18 -10.94
CA MET A 1 -10.00 -11.82 -11.02
C MET A 1 -10.86 -10.98 -11.96
N ARG A 2 -11.37 -9.83 -11.49
CA ARG A 2 -12.02 -8.87 -12.38
C ARG A 2 -10.91 -8.07 -13.06
N THR A 3 -10.81 -8.17 -14.37
CA THR A 3 -9.95 -7.29 -15.15
C THR A 3 -10.53 -5.88 -15.07
N VAL A 4 -9.74 -4.93 -14.58
CA VAL A 4 -10.10 -3.51 -14.66
C VAL A 4 -9.89 -3.08 -16.11
N PRO A 5 -10.94 -2.64 -16.83
CA PRO A 5 -10.74 -2.15 -18.20
C PRO A 5 -9.82 -0.94 -18.17
N VAL A 6 -8.84 -0.91 -19.05
CA VAL A 6 -7.89 0.19 -19.20
C VAL A 6 -8.20 0.87 -20.53
N ASN A 7 -8.53 2.16 -20.48
CA ASN A 7 -8.60 3.04 -21.64
C ASN A 7 -7.34 3.93 -21.65
N GLY A 8 -6.88 4.31 -22.82
CA GLY A 8 -5.66 5.10 -22.95
C GLY A 8 -4.37 4.27 -22.91
N SER A 9 -3.24 4.95 -22.67
CA SER A 9 -1.93 4.33 -22.51
C SER A 9 -1.73 3.74 -21.11
N GLU A 10 -0.65 3.00 -20.91
CA GLU A 10 -0.24 2.52 -19.58
C GLU A 10 0.01 3.70 -18.62
N THR A 11 0.63 4.78 -19.12
CA THR A 11 0.83 6.03 -18.38
C THR A 11 -0.50 6.66 -17.94
N ASP A 12 -1.51 6.69 -18.83
CA ASP A 12 -2.85 7.20 -18.47
C ASP A 12 -3.51 6.34 -17.37
N ALA A 13 -3.35 5.03 -17.45
CA ALA A 13 -3.88 4.10 -16.44
C ALA A 13 -3.21 4.31 -15.08
N THR A 14 -1.89 4.49 -15.07
CA THR A 14 -1.10 4.78 -13.86
C THR A 14 -1.52 6.11 -13.25
N ALA A 15 -1.57 7.19 -14.06
CA ALA A 15 -2.03 8.50 -13.62
C ALA A 15 -3.45 8.46 -13.02
N TRP A 16 -4.35 7.70 -13.65
CA TRP A 16 -5.71 7.52 -13.14
C TRP A 16 -5.72 6.79 -11.80
N GLY A 17 -4.87 5.78 -11.62
CA GLY A 17 -4.68 5.09 -10.35
C GLY A 17 -4.14 6.01 -9.25
N GLU A 18 -3.11 6.81 -9.55
CA GLU A 18 -2.51 7.77 -8.62
C GLU A 18 -3.50 8.86 -8.20
N LEU A 19 -4.31 9.39 -9.12
CA LEU A 19 -5.35 10.37 -8.78
C LEU A 19 -6.35 9.83 -7.74
N ARG A 20 -6.69 8.54 -7.78
CA ARG A 20 -7.55 7.93 -6.78
C ARG A 20 -6.94 8.03 -5.38
N HIS A 21 -5.64 7.77 -5.27
CA HIS A 21 -4.90 7.87 -4.02
C HIS A 21 -4.72 9.32 -3.56
N ILE A 22 -4.37 10.23 -4.45
CA ILE A 22 -4.24 11.67 -4.13
C ILE A 22 -5.57 12.24 -3.63
N PHE A 23 -6.68 11.95 -4.31
CA PHE A 23 -8.01 12.40 -3.90
C PHE A 23 -8.46 11.80 -2.56
N SER A 24 -7.75 10.81 -2.07
CA SER A 24 -7.96 10.16 -0.78
C SER A 24 -6.90 10.54 0.26
N GLY A 25 -6.05 11.55 -0.03
CA GLY A 25 -5.05 12.06 0.90
C GLY A 25 -3.72 11.31 0.91
N THR A 26 -3.45 10.46 -0.07
CA THR A 26 -2.14 9.82 -0.21
C THR A 26 -1.23 10.69 -1.07
N THR A 27 -0.02 11.00 -0.59
CA THR A 27 0.96 11.84 -1.30
C THR A 27 2.14 11.04 -1.86
N SER A 28 2.46 9.88 -1.25
CA SER A 28 3.61 9.05 -1.64
C SER A 28 3.21 7.59 -1.81
N ILE A 29 3.81 6.91 -2.78
CA ILE A 29 3.48 5.53 -3.18
C ILE A 29 4.76 4.73 -3.44
N VAL A 30 4.73 3.43 -3.14
CA VAL A 30 5.62 2.39 -3.68
C VAL A 30 4.72 1.36 -4.35
N GLY A 31 4.98 0.99 -5.61
CA GLY A 31 4.08 0.05 -6.29
C GLY A 31 4.46 -0.34 -7.71
N GLY A 32 5.69 -0.09 -8.16
CA GLY A 32 6.21 -0.60 -9.43
C GLY A 32 5.72 0.11 -10.69
N MET A 33 4.96 1.21 -10.55
CA MET A 33 4.46 2.06 -11.64
C MET A 33 4.56 3.53 -11.22
N MET A 34 4.80 4.46 -12.16
CA MET A 34 4.91 5.87 -11.82
C MET A 34 4.45 6.81 -12.94
N VAL A 35 3.97 7.99 -12.52
CA VAL A 35 3.77 9.17 -13.37
C VAL A 35 4.35 10.37 -12.63
N PRO A 36 5.30 11.10 -13.24
CA PRO A 36 5.86 12.30 -12.62
C PRO A 36 4.80 13.36 -12.36
N GLY A 37 4.88 14.04 -11.22
CA GLY A 37 4.06 15.22 -10.92
C GLY A 37 2.78 14.96 -10.14
N LEU A 38 2.33 13.71 -10.01
CA LEU A 38 1.16 13.36 -9.19
C LEU A 38 1.57 12.89 -7.80
N ALA A 39 1.55 11.58 -7.51
CA ALA A 39 2.11 11.08 -6.27
C ALA A 39 3.64 11.10 -6.32
N CYS A 40 4.29 11.13 -5.16
CA CYS A 40 5.70 10.88 -5.06
C CYS A 40 5.95 9.36 -5.10
N ASN A 41 6.53 8.88 -6.21
CA ASN A 41 6.80 7.46 -6.41
C ASN A 41 8.18 7.13 -5.84
N LEU A 42 8.22 6.53 -4.65
CA LEU A 42 9.44 6.33 -3.87
C LEU A 42 10.34 5.19 -4.39
N ASP A 43 9.88 4.45 -5.39
CA ASP A 43 10.60 3.37 -6.07
C ASP A 43 11.11 3.75 -7.48
N PHE A 44 10.96 5.02 -7.88
CA PHE A 44 11.46 5.54 -9.16
C PHE A 44 12.20 6.86 -8.97
N ALA A 45 13.44 6.92 -9.46
CA ALA A 45 14.24 8.14 -9.36
C ALA A 45 13.58 9.36 -10.05
N ASP A 46 12.97 9.14 -11.21
CA ASP A 46 12.26 10.18 -11.95
C ASP A 46 10.87 10.52 -11.34
N GLY A 47 10.40 9.73 -10.38
CA GLY A 47 9.14 9.93 -9.66
C GLY A 47 9.31 10.63 -8.31
N LEU A 48 10.55 10.86 -7.88
CA LEU A 48 10.82 11.61 -6.66
C LEU A 48 10.54 13.10 -6.84
N GLU A 49 10.09 13.73 -5.77
CA GLU A 49 9.92 15.18 -5.74
C GLU A 49 11.24 15.93 -5.62
N ASP A 50 11.23 17.21 -6.04
CA ASP A 50 12.33 18.12 -5.77
C ASP A 50 12.58 18.23 -4.25
N GLY A 51 13.80 17.88 -3.83
CA GLY A 51 14.19 17.84 -2.41
C GLY A 51 14.20 16.46 -1.77
N LEU A 52 13.76 15.41 -2.48
CA LEU A 52 14.02 14.02 -2.12
C LEU A 52 15.34 13.57 -2.74
N ASP A 53 16.44 13.89 -2.11
CA ASP A 53 17.78 13.47 -2.50
C ASP A 53 18.14 12.17 -1.78
N GLY A 54 17.79 11.04 -2.35
CA GLY A 54 18.09 9.75 -1.71
C GLY A 54 17.97 8.55 -2.65
N PRO A 55 18.52 7.41 -2.25
CA PRO A 55 18.31 6.19 -3.00
C PRO A 55 16.86 5.74 -2.88
N ILE A 56 16.28 5.34 -4.03
CA ILE A 56 14.92 4.83 -4.12
C ILE A 56 14.75 3.49 -3.36
N ALA A 57 13.51 3.19 -2.99
CA ALA A 57 13.12 1.85 -2.60
C ALA A 57 13.13 0.91 -3.82
N VAL A 58 13.37 -0.36 -3.60
CA VAL A 58 13.23 -1.40 -4.65
C VAL A 58 12.02 -2.25 -4.32
N TYR A 59 11.05 -2.28 -5.22
CA TYR A 59 9.85 -3.09 -5.14
C TYR A 59 10.01 -4.36 -5.97
N ASN A 60 9.67 -5.53 -5.43
CA ASN A 60 9.79 -6.81 -6.12
C ASN A 60 8.61 -7.75 -5.78
N VAL A 61 7.89 -8.17 -6.81
CA VAL A 61 6.77 -9.12 -6.68
C VAL A 61 7.26 -10.57 -6.59
N PHE A 62 8.38 -10.90 -7.25
CA PHE A 62 8.86 -12.27 -7.40
C PHE A 62 10.33 -12.42 -6.96
N PRO A 63 10.63 -12.31 -5.65
CA PRO A 63 12.01 -12.36 -5.16
C PRO A 63 12.71 -13.72 -5.42
N LEU A 64 11.92 -14.78 -5.62
CA LEU A 64 12.43 -16.14 -5.98
C LEU A 64 12.46 -16.38 -7.50
N ASP A 65 12.27 -15.32 -8.33
CA ASP A 65 12.19 -15.41 -9.79
C ASP A 65 11.07 -16.34 -10.28
N ASP A 66 9.90 -16.24 -9.63
CA ASP A 66 8.72 -17.07 -9.91
C ASP A 66 7.53 -16.29 -10.49
N PRO A 67 7.62 -15.74 -11.71
CA PRO A 67 6.51 -15.02 -12.32
C PRO A 67 5.33 -15.92 -12.77
N PHE A 68 5.45 -17.22 -12.64
CA PHE A 68 4.44 -18.20 -13.06
C PHE A 68 3.67 -18.82 -11.89
N GLY A 69 3.96 -18.45 -10.65
CA GLY A 69 3.29 -18.94 -9.46
C GLY A 69 3.57 -20.42 -9.18
N ILE A 70 4.83 -20.83 -9.27
CA ILE A 70 5.26 -22.18 -8.95
C ILE A 70 5.19 -22.37 -7.44
N GLN A 71 4.39 -23.31 -6.98
CA GLN A 71 4.30 -23.66 -5.57
C GLN A 71 5.35 -24.72 -5.24
N ARG A 72 6.14 -24.46 -4.19
CA ARG A 72 7.17 -25.38 -3.70
C ARG A 72 6.99 -25.66 -2.21
N ASN A 73 7.39 -26.85 -1.81
CA ASN A 73 7.37 -27.27 -0.41
C ASN A 73 8.52 -28.25 -0.18
N GLY A 74 9.54 -27.81 0.56
CA GLY A 74 10.72 -28.60 0.90
C GLY A 74 11.93 -28.40 -0.02
N ASP A 75 11.83 -27.57 -1.04
CA ASP A 75 12.92 -27.14 -1.92
C ASP A 75 12.76 -25.68 -2.33
N CYS A 76 13.78 -25.09 -2.99
CA CYS A 76 13.78 -23.72 -3.48
C CYS A 76 13.85 -23.63 -5.02
N ASP A 77 13.37 -24.62 -5.72
CA ASP A 77 13.40 -24.74 -7.19
C ASP A 77 12.34 -23.85 -7.88
N TYR A 78 12.24 -22.57 -7.47
CA TYR A 78 11.28 -21.61 -8.04
C TYR A 78 11.70 -21.12 -9.41
N GLY A 79 12.78 -20.36 -9.51
CA GLY A 79 13.28 -19.78 -10.74
C GLY A 79 14.80 -19.77 -10.83
N PRO A 80 15.35 -19.46 -12.02
CA PRO A 80 16.80 -19.54 -12.25
C PRO A 80 17.60 -18.39 -11.62
N ASN A 81 16.95 -17.24 -11.28
CA ASN A 81 17.63 -16.02 -10.82
C ASN A 81 16.96 -15.43 -9.56
N PRO A 82 16.82 -16.20 -8.47
CA PRO A 82 16.31 -15.66 -7.22
C PRO A 82 17.21 -14.52 -6.74
N ILE A 83 16.63 -13.58 -5.99
CA ILE A 83 17.42 -12.51 -5.37
C ILE A 83 18.44 -13.13 -4.39
N ASP A 84 19.70 -12.78 -4.52
CA ASP A 84 20.72 -13.21 -3.58
C ASP A 84 20.91 -12.19 -2.43
N ARG A 85 21.56 -12.66 -1.36
CA ARG A 85 21.84 -11.88 -0.17
C ARG A 85 22.65 -10.61 -0.46
N ASP A 86 23.67 -10.74 -1.29
CA ASP A 86 24.59 -9.62 -1.56
C ASP A 86 23.87 -8.54 -2.36
N THR A 87 23.06 -8.90 -3.33
CA THR A 87 22.22 -7.99 -4.11
C THR A 87 21.20 -7.29 -3.21
N ALA A 88 20.46 -8.03 -2.39
CA ALA A 88 19.48 -7.46 -1.47
C ALA A 88 20.11 -6.48 -0.46
N ALA A 89 21.33 -6.78 0.01
CA ALA A 89 22.05 -5.92 0.95
C ALA A 89 22.51 -4.58 0.36
N HIS A 90 22.60 -4.46 -0.97
CA HIS A 90 22.96 -3.20 -1.64
C HIS A 90 21.78 -2.24 -1.81
N PHE A 91 20.55 -2.71 -1.70
CA PHE A 91 19.37 -1.85 -1.79
C PHE A 91 19.22 -1.01 -0.52
N HIS A 92 18.86 0.26 -0.68
CA HIS A 92 18.52 1.12 0.45
C HIS A 92 17.33 0.57 1.22
N ARG A 93 16.28 0.23 0.51
CA ARG A 93 15.11 -0.53 1.00
C ARG A 93 14.68 -1.53 -0.06
N PHE A 94 14.34 -2.72 0.38
CA PHE A 94 13.85 -3.79 -0.49
C PHE A 94 12.49 -4.27 0.02
N LEU A 95 11.44 -3.95 -0.73
CA LEU A 95 10.06 -4.32 -0.43
C LEU A 95 9.67 -5.49 -1.34
N ALA A 96 9.52 -6.68 -0.78
CA ALA A 96 9.28 -7.88 -1.56
C ALA A 96 8.08 -8.69 -1.05
N HIS A 97 7.31 -9.29 -1.97
CA HIS A 97 6.28 -10.25 -1.62
C HIS A 97 6.95 -11.51 -1.09
N ILE A 98 6.68 -11.85 0.16
CA ILE A 98 7.29 -13.01 0.84
C ILE A 98 6.24 -13.67 1.73
N GLY A 99 5.98 -14.95 1.49
CA GLY A 99 5.02 -15.73 2.28
C GLY A 99 3.57 -15.24 2.11
N GLU A 100 3.19 -14.91 0.89
CA GLU A 100 1.82 -14.54 0.54
C GLU A 100 0.94 -15.76 0.39
N GLY A 101 0.27 -16.16 1.46
CA GLY A 101 -0.60 -17.33 1.54
C GLY A 101 -0.72 -17.85 2.94
N VAL A 102 -1.47 -18.96 3.12
CA VAL A 102 -1.77 -19.54 4.43
C VAL A 102 -1.35 -21.01 4.57
N ASP A 103 -0.68 -21.52 3.56
CA ASP A 103 -0.28 -22.92 3.42
C ASP A 103 1.24 -23.11 3.61
N ALA A 104 1.67 -24.35 3.51
CA ALA A 104 3.08 -24.72 3.67
C ALA A 104 3.95 -24.18 2.52
N GLU A 105 3.37 -23.96 1.36
CA GLU A 105 4.02 -23.42 0.18
C GLU A 105 4.39 -21.94 0.39
N ALA A 106 3.49 -21.15 0.98
CA ALA A 106 3.77 -19.76 1.37
C ALA A 106 4.84 -19.68 2.48
N ALA A 107 4.79 -20.58 3.47
CA ALA A 107 5.83 -20.68 4.48
C ALA A 107 7.20 -21.05 3.87
N ASN A 108 7.21 -21.92 2.85
CA ASN A 108 8.42 -22.34 2.16
C ASN A 108 9.14 -21.19 1.44
N GLU A 109 8.42 -20.22 0.89
CA GLU A 109 9.03 -19.01 0.30
C GLU A 109 9.88 -18.28 1.33
N PHE A 110 9.35 -18.07 2.55
CA PHE A 110 10.09 -17.42 3.61
C PHE A 110 11.34 -18.23 4.01
N ILE A 111 11.22 -19.55 4.12
CA ILE A 111 12.37 -20.43 4.46
C ILE A 111 13.46 -20.32 3.39
N CYS A 112 13.08 -20.29 2.11
CA CYS A 112 14.02 -20.16 0.98
C CYS A 112 14.73 -18.80 0.97
N LEU A 113 14.13 -17.76 1.56
CA LEU A 113 14.66 -16.38 1.61
C LEU A 113 15.29 -16.02 2.97
N SER A 114 15.27 -16.92 3.95
CA SER A 114 15.75 -16.67 5.32
C SER A 114 16.79 -17.66 5.84
N ASN A 115 17.12 -18.70 5.06
CA ASN A 115 17.98 -19.80 5.53
C ASN A 115 18.91 -20.33 4.42
N LEU A 116 20.18 -19.92 4.44
CA LEU A 116 21.22 -20.32 3.48
C LEU A 116 21.48 -21.83 3.36
N THR A 117 21.03 -22.61 4.33
CA THR A 117 21.35 -24.05 4.41
C THR A 117 20.16 -24.95 4.15
N PHE A 118 18.98 -24.36 3.85
CA PHE A 118 17.77 -25.13 3.66
C PHE A 118 17.80 -25.95 2.37
N ASP A 119 18.13 -25.30 1.24
CA ASP A 119 18.34 -25.96 -0.03
C ASP A 119 19.67 -25.50 -0.66
N THR A 120 20.60 -26.43 -0.77
CA THR A 120 21.96 -26.20 -1.30
C THR A 120 22.22 -26.94 -2.61
N ILE A 121 21.19 -27.58 -3.17
CA ILE A 121 21.29 -28.37 -4.41
C ILE A 121 20.59 -27.57 -5.52
N SER A 122 21.39 -27.06 -6.45
CA SER A 122 20.83 -26.27 -7.55
C SER A 122 20.10 -27.16 -8.57
N ALA A 123 18.83 -26.89 -8.80
CA ALA A 123 18.06 -27.48 -9.90
C ALA A 123 18.33 -26.77 -11.24
N TYR A 124 18.79 -25.50 -11.17
CA TYR A 124 19.07 -24.65 -12.33
C TYR A 124 20.55 -24.28 -12.39
N ALA A 125 21.03 -23.91 -13.55
CA ALA A 125 22.37 -23.36 -13.68
C ALA A 125 22.40 -21.94 -13.07
N GLY A 126 22.68 -21.85 -11.76
CA GLY A 126 22.76 -20.60 -11.00
C GLY A 126 21.53 -20.23 -10.19
N GLY A 127 20.51 -21.10 -10.13
CA GLY A 127 19.30 -20.87 -9.33
C GLY A 127 18.86 -22.10 -8.56
N GLY A 128 17.70 -22.06 -7.91
CA GLY A 128 17.15 -23.16 -7.13
C GLY A 128 17.82 -23.35 -5.77
N LEU A 129 18.49 -22.31 -5.24
CA LEU A 129 19.14 -22.34 -3.94
C LEU A 129 18.42 -21.45 -2.94
N SER A 130 18.39 -21.87 -1.69
CA SER A 130 17.98 -20.99 -0.60
C SER A 130 19.01 -19.87 -0.39
N THR A 131 18.53 -18.74 0.08
CA THR A 131 19.32 -17.55 0.41
C THR A 131 18.92 -16.99 1.77
N ASP A 132 19.55 -15.91 2.21
CA ASP A 132 19.19 -15.20 3.44
C ASP A 132 19.22 -13.70 3.21
N ILE A 133 18.06 -13.12 2.90
CA ILE A 133 17.92 -11.70 2.61
C ILE A 133 17.30 -10.93 3.77
N ILE A 134 16.79 -11.61 4.82
CA ILE A 134 16.06 -10.97 5.90
C ILE A 134 17.00 -10.10 6.74
N ALA A 135 16.86 -8.78 6.59
CA ALA A 135 17.78 -7.77 7.14
C ALA A 135 17.04 -6.44 7.41
N PRO A 136 17.65 -5.47 8.09
CA PRO A 136 16.97 -4.21 8.46
C PRO A 136 16.50 -3.36 7.27
N ASN A 137 17.05 -3.55 6.10
CA ASN A 137 16.63 -2.86 4.87
C ASN A 137 15.52 -3.58 4.11
N VAL A 138 15.03 -4.74 4.58
CA VAL A 138 13.99 -5.53 3.94
C VAL A 138 12.64 -5.30 4.60
N ALA A 139 11.60 -5.17 3.78
CA ALA A 139 10.20 -5.19 4.21
C ALA A 139 9.47 -6.31 3.47
N LEU A 140 8.85 -7.20 4.24
CA LEU A 140 8.05 -8.31 3.72
C LEU A 140 6.64 -7.80 3.45
N ILE A 141 6.19 -7.89 2.20
CA ILE A 141 4.81 -7.61 1.84
C ILE A 141 4.01 -8.90 2.06
N HIS A 142 2.84 -8.77 2.67
CA HIS A 142 1.93 -9.82 3.15
C HIS A 142 2.46 -10.59 4.35
N ALA A 143 3.50 -11.39 4.21
CA ALA A 143 4.10 -12.21 5.27
C ALA A 143 3.09 -13.10 6.04
N LEU A 144 2.01 -13.54 5.39
CA LEU A 144 0.86 -14.19 6.02
C LEU A 144 1.13 -15.67 6.35
N GLY A 145 2.01 -16.33 5.57
CA GLY A 145 2.38 -17.73 5.74
C GLY A 145 3.43 -18.00 6.83
N LEU A 146 3.87 -16.96 7.54
CA LEU A 146 4.91 -17.07 8.56
C LEU A 146 4.39 -17.63 9.88
N SER A 147 5.22 -18.42 10.56
CA SER A 147 4.97 -18.89 11.93
C SER A 147 5.34 -17.82 12.98
N PRO A 148 4.93 -17.96 14.25
CA PRO A 148 5.40 -17.07 15.31
C PRO A 148 6.93 -17.00 15.43
N GLU A 149 7.62 -18.13 15.26
CA GLU A 149 9.09 -18.21 15.28
C GLU A 149 9.73 -17.44 14.12
N ASP A 150 9.09 -17.43 12.96
CA ASP A 150 9.53 -16.65 11.80
C ASP A 150 9.36 -15.15 12.06
N TYR A 151 8.26 -14.73 12.68
CA TYR A 151 8.10 -13.32 13.10
C TYR A 151 9.10 -12.90 14.16
N ASP A 152 9.45 -13.77 15.11
CA ASP A 152 10.52 -13.51 16.08
C ASP A 152 11.87 -13.30 15.35
N MET A 153 12.14 -14.07 14.29
CA MET A 153 13.32 -13.88 13.44
C MET A 153 13.27 -12.53 12.69
N VAL A 154 12.13 -12.18 12.09
CA VAL A 154 11.93 -10.88 11.42
C VAL A 154 12.20 -9.73 12.39
N ALA A 155 11.65 -9.79 13.60
CA ALA A 155 11.87 -8.81 14.66
C ALA A 155 13.34 -8.72 15.08
N ALA A 156 13.99 -9.86 15.37
CA ALA A 156 15.38 -9.92 15.80
C ALA A 156 16.35 -9.38 14.73
N ARG A 157 15.99 -9.49 13.46
CA ARG A 157 16.79 -8.99 12.33
C ARG A 157 16.43 -7.56 11.93
N GLY A 158 15.44 -6.94 12.56
CA GLY A 158 14.99 -5.57 12.29
C GLY A 158 14.31 -5.38 10.94
N ALA A 159 13.89 -6.45 10.29
CA ALA A 159 13.11 -6.38 9.08
C ALA A 159 11.69 -5.87 9.38
N LYS A 160 10.97 -5.44 8.36
CA LYS A 160 9.68 -4.75 8.48
C LYS A 160 8.60 -5.52 7.76
N ILE A 161 7.33 -5.16 7.99
CA ILE A 161 6.19 -5.81 7.31
C ILE A 161 5.28 -4.74 6.71
N VAL A 162 4.80 -4.99 5.49
CA VAL A 162 3.68 -4.27 4.87
C VAL A 162 2.43 -5.14 4.98
N TRP A 163 1.45 -4.64 5.71
CA TRP A 163 0.20 -5.32 5.97
C TRP A 163 -0.91 -4.83 5.04
N SER A 164 -1.52 -5.75 4.30
CA SER A 164 -2.65 -5.50 3.40
C SER A 164 -3.88 -6.29 3.87
N PRO A 165 -4.57 -5.84 4.94
CA PRO A 165 -5.63 -6.63 5.58
C PRO A 165 -6.74 -7.06 4.64
N ARG A 166 -7.22 -6.18 3.75
CA ARG A 166 -8.31 -6.50 2.83
C ARG A 166 -7.92 -7.57 1.83
N SER A 167 -6.76 -7.41 1.19
CA SER A 167 -6.27 -8.39 0.23
C SER A 167 -6.05 -9.75 0.89
N ASN A 168 -5.41 -9.76 2.07
CA ASN A 168 -5.19 -10.98 2.83
C ASN A 168 -6.50 -11.72 3.14
N VAL A 169 -7.53 -11.00 3.61
CA VAL A 169 -8.84 -11.59 3.91
C VAL A 169 -9.56 -12.01 2.64
N TYR A 170 -9.55 -11.17 1.59
CA TYR A 170 -10.25 -11.48 0.34
C TYR A 170 -9.67 -12.69 -0.38
N LEU A 171 -8.35 -12.84 -0.41
CA LEU A 171 -7.67 -13.94 -1.11
C LEU A 171 -7.59 -15.21 -0.25
N TYR A 172 -7.34 -15.06 1.06
CA TYR A 172 -6.96 -16.19 1.91
C TYR A 172 -7.89 -16.42 3.11
N GLY A 173 -8.89 -15.57 3.32
CA GLY A 173 -9.82 -15.66 4.46
C GLY A 173 -9.21 -15.37 5.82
N LYS A 174 -7.95 -14.94 5.87
CA LYS A 174 -7.18 -14.67 7.10
C LYS A 174 -6.33 -13.42 6.93
N THR A 175 -5.85 -12.89 8.05
CA THR A 175 -4.88 -11.80 8.06
C THR A 175 -3.87 -11.96 9.20
N LEU A 176 -2.84 -11.10 9.23
CA LEU A 176 -1.85 -11.04 10.31
C LEU A 176 -2.48 -10.55 11.62
N ASN A 177 -1.95 -11.01 12.75
CA ASN A 177 -2.19 -10.35 14.03
C ASN A 177 -1.24 -9.15 14.17
N ALA A 178 -1.69 -7.98 13.70
CA ALA A 178 -0.87 -6.77 13.70
C ALA A 178 -0.43 -6.34 15.12
N SER A 179 -1.26 -6.57 16.14
CA SER A 179 -0.89 -6.27 17.54
C SER A 179 0.28 -7.13 17.99
N TYR A 180 0.26 -8.43 17.70
CA TYR A 180 1.39 -9.31 18.00
C TYR A 180 2.70 -8.84 17.34
N LEU A 181 2.63 -8.43 16.07
CA LEU A 181 3.81 -7.94 15.35
C LEU A 181 4.39 -6.66 15.96
N LEU A 182 3.50 -5.72 16.35
CA LEU A 182 3.91 -4.48 17.03
C LEU A 182 4.51 -4.77 18.40
N ASP A 183 3.91 -5.66 19.18
CA ASP A 183 4.42 -6.08 20.50
C ASP A 183 5.79 -6.77 20.38
N ALA A 184 6.04 -7.49 19.28
CA ALA A 184 7.35 -8.06 18.95
C ALA A 184 8.38 -7.00 18.49
N GLY A 185 7.99 -5.74 18.34
CA GLY A 185 8.85 -4.64 17.91
C GLY A 185 9.06 -4.54 16.39
N ILE A 186 8.21 -5.20 15.59
CA ILE A 186 8.26 -5.09 14.13
C ILE A 186 7.57 -3.80 13.69
N THR A 187 8.24 -3.02 12.85
CA THR A 187 7.61 -1.89 12.17
C THR A 187 6.63 -2.42 11.12
N VAL A 188 5.35 -2.10 11.29
CA VAL A 188 4.27 -2.49 10.36
C VAL A 188 3.76 -1.25 9.65
N ALA A 189 3.73 -1.26 8.32
CA ALA A 189 3.06 -0.25 7.50
C ALA A 189 1.80 -0.84 6.86
N LEU A 190 0.80 0.01 6.56
CA LEU A 190 -0.36 -0.39 5.75
C LEU A 190 -0.02 -0.31 4.26
N GLY A 191 -0.52 -1.27 3.50
CA GLY A 191 -0.50 -1.28 2.04
C GLY A 191 -1.87 -1.66 1.48
N THR A 192 -2.37 -0.93 0.48
CA THR A 192 -3.68 -1.20 -0.11
C THR A 192 -3.69 -2.42 -1.02
N ASP A 193 -2.51 -2.91 -1.42
CA ASP A 193 -2.39 -3.87 -2.50
C ASP A 193 -3.07 -3.37 -3.80
N TRP A 194 -3.26 -4.21 -4.78
CA TRP A 194 -3.87 -3.84 -6.03
C TRP A 194 -5.40 -3.85 -5.96
N LEU A 195 -6.05 -3.06 -6.80
CA LEU A 195 -7.50 -2.83 -6.77
C LEU A 195 -8.38 -4.10 -6.85
N PRO A 196 -8.01 -5.19 -7.57
CA PRO A 196 -8.84 -6.40 -7.64
C PRO A 196 -9.03 -7.15 -6.33
N SER A 197 -8.08 -7.07 -5.39
CA SER A 197 -8.13 -7.77 -4.09
C SER A 197 -8.09 -6.82 -2.89
N GLY A 198 -7.47 -5.65 -3.04
CA GLY A 198 -7.24 -4.70 -1.98
C GLY A 198 -8.25 -3.56 -1.91
N SER A 199 -7.95 -2.55 -1.13
CA SER A 199 -8.81 -1.39 -0.93
C SER A 199 -8.60 -0.32 -1.99
N ALA A 200 -9.69 0.39 -2.31
CA ALA A 200 -9.62 1.50 -3.25
C ALA A 200 -8.85 2.72 -2.69
N THR A 201 -8.76 2.86 -1.37
CA THR A 201 -8.10 3.97 -0.67
C THR A 201 -7.46 3.49 0.63
N MET A 202 -6.48 4.24 1.14
CA MET A 202 -5.83 3.93 2.42
C MET A 202 -6.82 3.97 3.60
N ALA A 203 -7.77 4.91 3.60
CA ALA A 203 -8.81 4.96 4.62
C ALA A 203 -9.66 3.68 4.65
N ARG A 204 -9.98 3.13 3.49
CA ARG A 204 -10.73 1.86 3.40
C ARG A 204 -9.89 0.65 3.84
N GLU A 205 -8.59 0.69 3.62
CA GLU A 205 -7.67 -0.32 4.14
C GLU A 205 -7.60 -0.28 5.67
N ALA A 206 -7.50 0.92 6.25
CA ALA A 206 -7.52 1.10 7.70
C ALA A 206 -8.84 0.65 8.34
N VAL A 207 -9.99 0.96 7.71
CA VAL A 207 -11.31 0.46 8.14
C VAL A 207 -11.32 -1.07 8.16
N CYS A 208 -10.81 -1.70 7.10
CA CYS A 208 -10.71 -3.16 7.04
C CYS A 208 -9.76 -3.69 8.14
N GLY A 209 -8.60 -3.08 8.31
CA GLY A 209 -7.64 -3.47 9.35
C GLY A 209 -8.25 -3.45 10.75
N ALA A 210 -8.95 -2.36 11.10
CA ALA A 210 -9.65 -2.26 12.39
C ALA A 210 -10.71 -3.35 12.57
N SER A 211 -11.54 -3.57 11.54
CA SER A 211 -12.62 -4.58 11.57
C SER A 211 -12.07 -5.98 11.75
N VAL A 212 -11.10 -6.39 10.93
CA VAL A 212 -10.59 -7.78 10.97
C VAL A 212 -9.79 -8.07 12.24
N MET A 213 -9.10 -7.09 12.81
CA MET A 213 -8.43 -7.27 14.11
C MET A 213 -9.44 -7.53 15.22
N ASN A 214 -10.56 -6.81 15.23
CA ASN A 214 -11.62 -7.06 16.18
C ASN A 214 -12.32 -8.40 15.93
N GLU A 215 -12.70 -8.71 14.69
CA GLU A 215 -13.43 -9.93 14.34
C GLU A 215 -12.61 -11.21 14.51
N SER A 216 -11.33 -11.19 14.10
CA SER A 216 -10.46 -12.38 14.11
C SER A 216 -9.73 -12.59 15.44
N TYR A 217 -9.40 -11.51 16.15
CA TYR A 217 -8.54 -11.58 17.34
C TYR A 217 -9.17 -10.97 18.60
N GLY A 218 -10.34 -10.30 18.48
CA GLY A 218 -10.96 -9.59 19.60
C GLY A 218 -10.12 -8.37 20.07
N ILE A 219 -9.30 -7.81 19.18
CA ILE A 219 -8.38 -6.71 19.47
C ILE A 219 -8.89 -5.45 18.77
N GLU A 220 -9.13 -4.41 19.54
CA GLU A 220 -9.40 -3.06 19.04
C GLU A 220 -8.08 -2.32 18.83
N LEU A 221 -7.73 -2.06 17.56
CA LEU A 221 -6.58 -1.23 17.24
C LEU A 221 -6.96 0.25 17.41
N GLU A 222 -6.15 0.97 18.17
CA GLU A 222 -6.31 2.42 18.30
C GLU A 222 -6.13 3.11 16.93
N PRO A 223 -6.98 4.08 16.57
CA PRO A 223 -6.85 4.83 15.30
C PRO A 223 -5.48 5.45 15.09
N LYS A 224 -4.81 5.88 16.16
CA LYS A 224 -3.45 6.40 16.11
C LYS A 224 -2.45 5.37 15.56
N VAL A 225 -2.58 4.10 15.94
CA VAL A 225 -1.71 3.03 15.46
C VAL A 225 -1.87 2.84 13.95
N LEU A 226 -3.11 2.81 13.45
CA LEU A 226 -3.40 2.73 12.02
C LEU A 226 -2.91 3.97 11.26
N TRP A 227 -3.02 5.14 11.88
CA TRP A 227 -2.47 6.38 11.34
C TRP A 227 -0.94 6.31 11.21
N GLU A 228 -0.24 5.86 12.24
CA GLU A 228 1.22 5.68 12.20
C GLU A 228 1.63 4.65 11.13
N MET A 229 0.89 3.56 10.97
CA MET A 229 1.11 2.58 9.90
C MET A 229 0.97 3.18 8.50
N ALA A 230 0.06 4.12 8.30
CA ALA A 230 -0.19 4.77 7.01
C ALA A 230 0.73 5.98 6.75
N THR A 231 1.47 6.47 7.75
CA THR A 231 2.29 7.68 7.66
C THR A 231 3.76 7.39 7.97
N ILE A 232 4.20 7.58 9.22
CA ILE A 232 5.61 7.46 9.59
C ILE A 232 6.16 6.04 9.38
N ASN A 233 5.37 4.99 9.65
CA ASN A 233 5.83 3.62 9.40
C ASN A 233 5.95 3.34 7.90
N GLY A 234 5.04 3.87 7.07
CA GLY A 234 5.16 3.83 5.61
C GLY A 234 6.46 4.47 5.12
N ALA A 235 6.79 5.65 5.66
CA ALA A 235 8.05 6.34 5.34
C ALA A 235 9.28 5.52 5.79
N ILE A 236 9.26 4.93 6.99
CA ILE A 236 10.34 4.06 7.50
C ILE A 236 10.52 2.82 6.60
N VAL A 237 9.41 2.19 6.20
CA VAL A 237 9.44 1.02 5.32
C VAL A 237 10.02 1.36 3.96
N ALA A 238 9.66 2.51 3.40
CA ALA A 238 10.19 2.99 2.13
C ALA A 238 11.59 3.64 2.22
N GLY A 239 12.08 3.99 3.44
CA GLY A 239 13.39 4.59 3.70
C GLY A 239 13.44 6.09 3.49
N PHE A 240 12.32 6.77 3.67
CA PHE A 240 12.19 8.22 3.51
C PHE A 240 11.72 8.92 4.78
N GLU A 241 11.92 8.30 5.94
CA GLU A 241 11.52 8.83 7.26
C GLU A 241 12.15 10.17 7.61
N ASP A 242 13.31 10.49 7.06
CA ASP A 242 13.98 11.78 7.24
C ASP A 242 13.32 12.92 6.43
N TYR A 243 12.51 12.58 5.42
CA TYR A 243 11.90 13.54 4.48
C TYR A 243 10.38 13.57 4.57
N LEU A 244 9.74 12.46 4.94
CA LEU A 244 8.29 12.23 4.87
C LEU A 244 7.76 11.61 6.17
N GLY A 245 6.44 11.41 6.24
CA GLY A 245 5.76 10.63 7.27
C GLY A 245 5.42 11.39 8.56
N SER A 246 5.95 12.59 8.76
CA SER A 246 5.63 13.47 9.91
C SER A 246 5.74 14.94 9.55
N LEU A 247 5.05 15.79 10.31
CA LEU A 247 5.10 17.24 10.15
C LEU A 247 6.22 17.82 11.01
N GLU A 248 7.40 17.97 10.44
CA GLU A 248 8.60 18.49 11.07
C GLU A 248 9.30 19.52 10.19
N VAL A 249 9.97 20.49 10.82
CA VAL A 249 10.75 21.50 10.11
C VAL A 249 11.91 20.82 9.37
N GLY A 250 11.97 21.01 8.06
CA GLY A 250 13.01 20.43 7.19
C GLY A 250 12.53 19.24 6.37
N LYS A 251 11.34 18.68 6.65
CA LYS A 251 10.70 17.67 5.81
C LYS A 251 9.91 18.32 4.67
N LEU A 252 9.56 17.53 3.68
CA LEU A 252 8.78 17.99 2.53
C LEU A 252 7.37 18.47 2.94
N GLY A 253 6.85 19.38 2.15
CA GLY A 253 5.53 19.95 2.34
C GLY A 253 4.39 19.06 1.84
N ASP A 254 4.46 17.76 2.14
CA ASP A 254 3.41 16.79 1.90
C ASP A 254 2.43 16.83 3.06
N ILE A 255 1.33 17.54 2.87
CA ILE A 255 0.38 17.83 3.95
C ILE A 255 -1.04 17.54 3.48
N VAL A 256 -1.78 16.81 4.32
CA VAL A 256 -3.21 16.57 4.12
C VAL A 256 -3.98 17.16 5.28
N VAL A 257 -5.07 17.87 4.96
CA VAL A 257 -6.02 18.37 5.95
C VAL A 257 -7.33 17.63 5.80
N PHE A 258 -7.80 17.08 6.90
CA PHE A 258 -9.05 16.32 6.98
C PHE A 258 -10.13 17.16 7.68
N GLY A 259 -11.33 17.17 7.13
CA GLY A 259 -12.51 17.77 7.76
C GLY A 259 -13.06 16.89 8.87
N GLY A 260 -13.39 17.48 10.02
CA GLY A 260 -13.96 16.74 11.13
C GLY A 260 -15.35 16.14 10.86
N GLY A 261 -15.79 15.21 11.72
CA GLY A 261 -17.09 14.54 11.63
C GLY A 261 -17.19 13.50 10.52
N ALA A 262 -16.09 12.88 10.15
CA ALA A 262 -16.05 11.83 9.15
C ALA A 262 -16.68 10.55 9.69
N HIS A 263 -17.65 10.00 8.94
CA HIS A 263 -18.19 8.66 9.16
C HIS A 263 -18.05 7.88 7.86
N ASN A 264 -17.29 6.79 7.87
CA ASN A 264 -17.27 5.83 6.76
C ASN A 264 -18.40 4.79 6.86
N GLY A 265 -19.40 5.03 7.70
CA GLY A 265 -20.60 4.20 7.88
C GLY A 265 -20.39 2.90 8.65
N GLU A 266 -19.15 2.56 9.00
CA GLU A 266 -18.80 1.29 9.67
C GLU A 266 -18.25 1.50 11.11
N HIS A 267 -17.81 2.71 11.47
CA HIS A 267 -17.34 3.05 12.82
C HIS A 267 -17.98 4.33 13.32
N ASP A 268 -18.55 4.30 14.54
CA ASP A 268 -18.89 5.47 15.30
C ASP A 268 -17.59 6.10 15.81
N LEU A 269 -17.12 7.15 15.14
CA LEU A 269 -15.91 7.84 15.53
C LEU A 269 -16.17 8.77 16.71
N ASP A 270 -15.31 8.71 17.72
CA ASP A 270 -15.25 9.73 18.74
C ASP A 270 -14.94 11.09 18.07
N PRO A 271 -15.82 12.08 18.16
CA PRO A 271 -15.59 13.39 17.54
C PRO A 271 -14.38 14.12 18.13
N VAL A 272 -13.82 13.62 19.22
CA VAL A 272 -12.60 14.17 19.87
C VAL A 272 -11.32 13.45 19.43
N ASP A 273 -11.41 12.28 18.77
CA ASP A 273 -10.23 11.57 18.28
C ASP A 273 -9.78 12.08 16.90
N PRO A 274 -8.69 12.88 16.83
CA PRO A 274 -8.21 13.42 15.56
C PRO A 274 -7.63 12.36 14.64
N PHE A 275 -7.08 11.27 15.18
CA PHE A 275 -6.49 10.19 14.38
C PHE A 275 -7.57 9.37 13.70
N GLY A 276 -8.65 9.03 14.40
CA GLY A 276 -9.81 8.36 13.82
C GLY A 276 -10.48 9.19 12.74
N GLN A 277 -10.65 10.48 12.98
CA GLN A 277 -11.20 11.39 11.98
C GLN A 277 -10.35 11.51 10.73
N ALA A 278 -9.02 11.37 10.84
CA ALA A 278 -8.12 11.42 9.70
C ALA A 278 -8.03 10.06 8.98
N ILE A 279 -7.71 8.97 9.71
CA ILE A 279 -7.38 7.68 9.08
C ILE A 279 -8.60 7.00 8.42
N PHE A 280 -9.80 7.27 8.95
CA PHE A 280 -11.05 6.74 8.39
C PHE A 280 -11.80 7.74 7.50
N ALA A 281 -11.19 8.86 7.13
CA ALA A 281 -11.83 9.92 6.36
C ALA A 281 -12.21 9.45 4.94
N PRO A 282 -13.49 9.60 4.52
CA PRO A 282 -13.87 9.42 3.13
C PRO A 282 -13.36 10.61 2.28
N GLN A 283 -13.32 10.45 0.97
CA GLN A 283 -12.76 11.45 0.04
C GLN A 283 -13.42 12.84 0.17
N GLU A 284 -14.71 12.91 0.41
CA GLU A 284 -15.43 14.16 0.57
C GLU A 284 -14.99 14.98 1.80
N LYS A 285 -14.31 14.31 2.75
CA LYS A 285 -13.75 14.95 3.96
C LYS A 285 -12.28 15.35 3.83
N ILE A 286 -11.66 15.13 2.69
CA ILE A 286 -10.32 15.65 2.40
C ILE A 286 -10.44 17.15 2.07
N GLU A 287 -9.94 18.02 2.92
CA GLU A 287 -10.04 19.47 2.74
C GLU A 287 -8.90 20.06 1.94
N LEU A 288 -7.72 19.45 2.00
CA LEU A 288 -6.52 19.89 1.28
C LEU A 288 -5.55 18.73 1.10
N VAL A 289 -4.96 18.63 -0.07
CA VAL A 289 -3.80 17.77 -0.35
C VAL A 289 -2.71 18.63 -0.97
N LEU A 290 -1.59 18.75 -0.24
CA LEU A 290 -0.35 19.33 -0.72
C LEU A 290 0.66 18.22 -1.00
N ARG A 291 1.31 18.31 -2.15
CA ARG A 291 2.49 17.52 -2.48
C ARG A 291 3.65 18.45 -2.80
N GLY A 292 4.75 18.37 -2.03
CA GLY A 292 5.86 19.30 -2.15
C GLY A 292 5.45 20.78 -1.99
N GLY A 293 4.42 21.05 -1.20
CA GLY A 293 3.86 22.40 -1.04
C GLY A 293 2.94 22.86 -2.19
N LYS A 294 2.76 22.06 -3.26
CA LYS A 294 1.79 22.34 -4.34
C LYS A 294 0.41 21.81 -3.96
N ILE A 295 -0.64 22.59 -4.19
CA ILE A 295 -2.02 22.14 -3.98
C ILE A 295 -2.43 21.26 -5.18
N LEU A 296 -2.77 20.00 -4.92
CA LEU A 296 -3.35 19.08 -5.90
C LEU A 296 -4.86 18.97 -5.77
N LEU A 297 -5.37 19.02 -4.53
CA LEU A 297 -6.80 19.01 -4.19
C LEU A 297 -7.05 19.99 -3.06
N ALA A 298 -8.14 20.74 -3.13
CA ALA A 298 -8.55 21.63 -2.04
C ALA A 298 -10.07 21.77 -1.94
N ASN A 299 -10.57 22.13 -0.77
CA ASN A 299 -11.96 22.58 -0.62
C ASN A 299 -12.18 23.86 -1.45
N SER A 300 -13.37 24.02 -1.99
CA SER A 300 -13.74 25.18 -2.80
C SER A 300 -13.59 26.54 -2.07
N GLU A 301 -13.61 26.54 -0.75
CA GLU A 301 -13.42 27.74 0.08
C GLU A 301 -11.99 28.29 0.03
N VAL A 302 -10.99 27.46 -0.26
CA VAL A 302 -9.58 27.89 -0.38
C VAL A 302 -9.13 28.11 -1.80
N LYS A 303 -10.05 28.20 -2.75
CA LYS A 303 -9.78 28.41 -4.17
C LYS A 303 -8.83 29.57 -4.46
N ASP A 304 -8.90 30.65 -3.70
CA ASP A 304 -8.06 31.84 -3.91
C ASP A 304 -6.59 31.61 -3.54
N LEU A 305 -6.26 30.50 -2.89
CA LEU A 305 -4.88 30.10 -2.57
C LEU A 305 -4.26 29.21 -3.65
N THR A 306 -5.05 28.73 -4.62
CA THR A 306 -4.55 27.86 -5.67
C THR A 306 -3.78 28.64 -6.73
N THR A 307 -2.65 28.10 -7.15
CA THR A 307 -1.84 28.61 -8.27
C THR A 307 -1.89 27.60 -9.39
N GLY A 308 -2.01 28.05 -10.63
CA GLY A 308 -2.09 27.14 -11.78
C GLY A 308 -3.52 26.90 -12.30
N THR A 309 -3.67 25.94 -13.19
CA THR A 309 -4.94 25.62 -13.85
C THR A 309 -5.75 24.64 -13.02
N CYS A 310 -6.75 25.15 -12.31
CA CYS A 310 -7.60 24.36 -11.43
C CYS A 310 -9.07 24.35 -11.89
N GLU A 311 -9.78 23.29 -11.58
CA GLU A 311 -11.20 23.13 -11.93
C GLU A 311 -12.05 22.65 -10.74
N LEU A 312 -13.33 22.98 -10.75
CA LEU A 312 -14.28 22.47 -9.75
C LEU A 312 -14.78 21.07 -10.15
N VAL A 313 -14.70 20.14 -9.22
CA VAL A 313 -15.14 18.76 -9.38
C VAL A 313 -16.02 18.36 -8.21
N ALA A 314 -17.16 17.74 -8.49
CA ALA A 314 -18.07 17.24 -7.47
C ALA A 314 -17.54 15.93 -6.84
N PHE A 315 -17.43 15.92 -5.51
CA PHE A 315 -17.13 14.77 -4.66
C PHE A 315 -18.34 14.50 -3.77
N GLY A 316 -19.32 13.76 -4.29
CA GLY A 316 -20.61 13.59 -3.62
C GLY A 316 -21.36 14.92 -3.52
N GLU A 317 -21.64 15.35 -2.30
CA GLU A 317 -22.32 16.63 -2.02
C GLU A 317 -21.34 17.81 -1.86
N SER A 318 -20.04 17.57 -1.93
CA SER A 318 -19.00 18.59 -1.77
C SER A 318 -18.34 18.90 -3.10
N ASP A 319 -18.08 20.18 -3.40
CA ASP A 319 -17.27 20.59 -4.52
C ASP A 319 -15.82 20.80 -4.07
N LYS A 320 -14.88 20.20 -4.79
CA LYS A 320 -13.43 20.36 -4.57
C LYS A 320 -12.77 21.06 -5.75
N VAL A 321 -11.72 21.79 -5.47
CA VAL A 321 -10.82 22.37 -6.49
C VAL A 321 -9.74 21.34 -6.77
N VAL A 322 -9.62 20.92 -8.04
CA VAL A 322 -8.62 19.95 -8.51
C VAL A 322 -7.60 20.69 -9.37
N CYS A 323 -6.32 20.67 -8.99
CA CYS A 323 -5.22 21.39 -9.59
C CYS A 323 -4.16 20.42 -10.14
N ILE A 324 -4.51 19.64 -11.17
CA ILE A 324 -3.64 18.61 -11.75
C ILE A 324 -3.28 18.87 -13.21
N ALA A 325 -3.89 19.91 -13.82
CA ALA A 325 -3.73 20.14 -15.25
C ALA A 325 -2.28 20.46 -15.66
N ASP A 326 -1.54 21.14 -14.79
CA ASP A 326 -0.15 21.50 -15.05
C ASP A 326 0.78 20.26 -14.95
N GLU A 327 0.40 19.25 -14.17
CA GLU A 327 1.15 17.99 -14.02
C GLU A 327 0.81 16.98 -15.12
N LEU A 328 -0.47 16.90 -15.51
CA LEU A 328 -0.95 15.92 -16.52
C LEU A 328 -0.93 16.47 -17.96
N GLY A 329 -0.80 17.79 -18.14
CA GLY A 329 -0.93 18.44 -19.46
C GLY A 329 -2.37 18.46 -19.99
N SER A 330 -3.38 18.09 -19.19
CA SER A 330 -4.80 18.13 -19.55
C SER A 330 -5.68 18.39 -18.33
N SER A 331 -6.88 18.92 -18.54
CA SER A 331 -7.85 19.11 -17.46
C SER A 331 -8.36 17.76 -16.90
N PHE A 332 -8.76 17.73 -15.63
CA PHE A 332 -9.40 16.53 -15.06
C PHE A 332 -10.64 16.11 -15.85
N LYS A 333 -11.42 17.07 -16.34
CA LYS A 333 -12.61 16.80 -17.15
C LYS A 333 -12.27 16.06 -18.45
N GLU A 334 -11.23 16.47 -19.16
CA GLU A 334 -10.78 15.81 -20.40
C GLU A 334 -10.21 14.44 -20.09
N PHE A 335 -9.39 14.33 -19.04
CA PHE A 335 -8.82 13.07 -18.61
C PHE A 335 -9.88 12.06 -18.13
N LYS A 336 -10.88 12.53 -17.38
CA LYS A 336 -12.05 11.72 -16.98
C LYS A 336 -12.85 11.21 -18.19
N ALA A 337 -12.96 12.00 -19.24
CA ALA A 337 -13.63 11.56 -20.48
C ALA A 337 -12.83 10.48 -21.21
N LEU A 338 -11.49 10.57 -21.24
CA LEU A 338 -10.60 9.53 -21.75
C LEU A 338 -10.75 8.22 -20.96
N MET A 339 -10.83 8.30 -19.66
CA MET A 339 -10.90 7.16 -18.73
C MET A 339 -12.33 6.66 -18.49
N GLN A 340 -13.28 7.01 -19.36
CA GLN A 340 -14.67 6.59 -19.23
C GLN A 340 -14.79 5.05 -19.23
N GLY A 341 -15.48 4.51 -18.22
CA GLY A 341 -15.67 3.06 -18.06
C GLY A 341 -14.56 2.36 -17.25
N VAL A 342 -13.48 3.07 -16.92
CA VAL A 342 -12.46 2.60 -15.95
C VAL A 342 -13.00 2.83 -14.53
N TYR A 343 -12.47 2.06 -13.56
CA TYR A 343 -12.85 2.22 -12.15
C TYR A 343 -12.66 3.68 -11.70
N PRO A 344 -13.66 4.29 -11.04
CA PRO A 344 -13.63 5.73 -10.75
C PRO A 344 -12.52 6.12 -9.77
N VAL A 345 -12.09 7.37 -9.83
CA VAL A 345 -11.13 7.98 -8.89
C VAL A 345 -11.81 8.91 -7.89
N VAL A 346 -13.00 9.41 -8.22
CA VAL A 346 -13.88 10.14 -7.29
C VAL A 346 -14.83 9.12 -6.67
N LEU A 347 -14.65 8.86 -5.39
CA LEU A 347 -15.26 7.74 -4.65
C LEU A 347 -15.92 8.27 -3.35
N PRO A 348 -17.02 9.02 -3.44
CA PRO A 348 -17.73 9.48 -2.26
C PRO A 348 -18.34 8.31 -1.49
N GLY A 349 -18.23 8.34 -0.16
CA GLY A 349 -18.71 7.27 0.71
C GLY A 349 -17.97 5.95 0.56
N ILE A 350 -18.70 4.84 0.47
CA ILE A 350 -18.11 3.50 0.31
C ILE A 350 -17.84 3.23 -1.18
N PRO A 351 -16.60 2.91 -1.57
CA PRO A 351 -16.26 2.62 -2.95
C PRO A 351 -17.05 1.44 -3.52
N PRO A 352 -17.49 1.51 -4.79
CA PRO A 352 -18.24 0.42 -5.42
C PRO A 352 -17.36 -0.81 -5.67
N TYR A 353 -17.94 -1.99 -5.55
CA TYR A 353 -17.28 -3.28 -5.85
C TYR A 353 -16.03 -3.57 -5.03
N GLU A 354 -15.89 -2.95 -3.86
CA GLU A 354 -14.78 -3.19 -2.98
C GLU A 354 -14.78 -4.67 -2.52
N PRO A 355 -13.61 -5.36 -2.50
CA PRO A 355 -13.51 -6.72 -2.01
C PRO A 355 -13.97 -6.84 -0.56
N THR A 356 -14.51 -8.02 -0.20
CA THR A 356 -14.95 -8.25 1.18
C THR A 356 -13.80 -8.15 2.17
N CYS A 357 -14.09 -7.62 3.35
CA CYS A 357 -13.18 -7.59 4.50
C CYS A 357 -13.66 -8.56 5.61
N LYS A 358 -14.48 -9.56 5.27
CA LYS A 358 -15.00 -10.54 6.25
C LYS A 358 -14.13 -11.79 6.27
N PRO A 359 -13.56 -12.17 7.44
CA PRO A 359 -12.70 -13.35 7.56
C PRO A 359 -13.40 -14.70 7.39
N ASP A 360 -14.75 -14.74 7.42
CA ASP A 360 -15.55 -15.99 7.33
C ASP A 360 -15.65 -16.61 5.92
N TRP A 361 -15.01 -16.01 4.97
CA TRP A 361 -15.01 -16.53 3.64
C TRP A 361 -14.13 -17.79 3.52
N THR A 362 -14.74 -18.89 3.19
CA THR A 362 -14.03 -20.12 2.90
C THR A 362 -14.05 -20.41 1.40
N LEU A 363 -13.02 -21.09 0.89
CA LEU A 363 -12.94 -21.53 -0.51
C LEU A 363 -14.17 -22.32 -0.98
N SER A 364 -14.98 -22.88 -0.05
CA SER A 364 -16.24 -23.52 -0.37
C SER A 364 -17.29 -22.59 -0.99
N THR A 365 -17.23 -21.30 -0.71
CA THR A 365 -18.14 -20.31 -1.31
C THR A 365 -17.78 -19.92 -2.75
N LEU A 366 -16.55 -20.22 -3.21
CA LEU A 366 -16.13 -20.02 -4.60
C LEU A 366 -16.70 -21.07 -5.56
N SER A 367 -17.04 -22.26 -5.08
CA SER A 367 -17.57 -23.34 -5.90
C SER A 367 -19.04 -23.12 -6.29
N GLU A 368 -19.76 -22.26 -5.58
CA GLU A 368 -21.19 -21.99 -5.82
C GLU A 368 -21.44 -20.84 -6.83
N ASN A 369 -20.41 -20.09 -7.19
CA ASN A 369 -20.46 -18.93 -8.09
C ASN A 369 -19.67 -19.12 -9.40
N ARG A 370 -19.35 -20.36 -9.79
CA ARG A 370 -18.77 -20.70 -11.10
C ARG A 370 -19.80 -21.23 -12.06
#